data_762ead90ed86202e6262b8a1c327977b
#
_entry.id   762ead90ed86202e6262b8a1c327977b
#
_cell.length_a   1.000
_cell.length_b   1.000
_cell.length_c   1.000
_cell.angle_alpha   90.00
_cell.angle_beta   90.00
_cell.angle_gamma   90.00
#
_symmetry.space_group_name_H-M   'P 1'
#
loop_
_entity.id
_entity.type
_entity.pdbx_description
1 polymer ?
#
loop_
_entity_poly.entity_id
_entity_poly.type
_entity_poly.pdbx_seq_one_letter_code
_entity_poly.pdbx_strand_id
1 'polypeptide(L)'
;MSESAKTGAMVAVAAVTSLLAWATTTRNYSTDAVNATARVNQVLFEKFTDPLEASSLKILKYDSDKEQYDEFEVSKDSKTGVWSIPSNENYPADANKQMSDAANLFIGLKILNVASEKRDEHKLFGVLEPDKSKESEGGEGVGQMVQFRDSKGDVLADLIIGKEDAQDPKKRFVRIPAEDAIYVAEINPTSLSTDFKQWIESDLLKLSANDIETIGIRNYTAVPTGNGTLDLIPNYDADIKYDIRTAKWAPESMTTYSEGKAKPKLLEPSEELNATKLNDMKNALDNLRIANVSKKPAGVAADLRGEQLGDATKSALARRGFFPVRRSGQQDFEILSENGDLQVTLKDGVQYLLRFGKGAGVSFEPTDVEDPNAPADDAQKKVTINRFLLVTTRVDESKFPEPQLERVPQTVEELKAIEAAKKAILSPAAPAPAPAPGAPVAPAPDAPAAPAPDAPSPAEGTTAEFDVKPQALNRQGAKGFNKFVSYQEPAVQEPAAALEPPAAQEKAIEELTDDEWKERLEAEKERINKENQRKLDQRKDKMEAAQKRVAELNARFADWYYIVSDAEFQRLKIELGDLIAPKGVGAPNGATPGLPSGLPGLNIPGLSDR
;
A
#
# COMPACT_ATOMS: atom_id res chain seq x y z
N MET A 1 -23.83 20.41 30.73
CA MET A 1 -22.82 20.60 31.77
C MET A 1 -22.73 22.08 32.09
N SER A 2 -22.80 22.45 33.37
CA SER A 2 -22.64 23.85 33.77
C SER A 2 -21.22 24.35 33.49
N GLU A 3 -21.06 25.66 33.30
CA GLU A 3 -19.73 26.27 33.02
C GLU A 3 -18.72 25.94 34.14
N SER A 4 -19.16 25.88 35.38
CA SER A 4 -18.35 25.45 36.52
C SER A 4 -17.85 24.00 36.42
N ALA A 5 -18.63 23.09 35.80
CA ALA A 5 -18.19 21.70 35.57
C ALA A 5 -17.11 21.59 34.48
N LYS A 6 -17.19 22.44 33.45
CA LYS A 6 -16.17 22.52 32.41
C LYS A 6 -14.85 23.10 32.93
N THR A 7 -14.94 24.14 33.75
CA THR A 7 -13.77 24.74 34.42
C THR A 7 -13.14 23.77 35.41
N GLY A 8 -13.95 23.03 36.18
CA GLY A 8 -13.44 21.98 37.09
C GLY A 8 -12.72 20.85 36.34
N ALA A 9 -13.24 20.41 35.18
CA ALA A 9 -12.58 19.41 34.36
C ALA A 9 -11.25 19.91 33.75
N MET A 10 -11.20 21.16 33.28
CA MET A 10 -9.94 21.76 32.78
C MET A 10 -8.89 21.92 33.88
N VAL A 11 -9.29 22.33 35.09
CA VAL A 11 -8.38 22.43 36.24
C VAL A 11 -7.88 21.06 36.66
N ALA A 12 -8.73 20.04 36.65
CA ALA A 12 -8.31 18.65 36.94
C ALA A 12 -7.31 18.12 35.89
N VAL A 13 -7.53 18.36 34.61
CA VAL A 13 -6.59 17.98 33.56
C VAL A 13 -5.27 18.73 33.71
N ALA A 14 -5.29 20.05 33.96
CA ALA A 14 -4.09 20.84 34.20
C ALA A 14 -3.32 20.37 35.44
N ALA A 15 -4.01 19.98 36.51
CA ALA A 15 -3.38 19.43 37.72
C ALA A 15 -2.74 18.07 37.46
N VAL A 16 -3.39 17.19 36.69
CA VAL A 16 -2.86 15.87 36.34
C VAL A 16 -1.65 16.03 35.40
N THR A 17 -1.70 16.91 34.41
CA THR A 17 -0.56 17.17 33.53
C THR A 17 0.61 17.84 34.28
N SER A 18 0.33 18.74 35.22
CA SER A 18 1.36 19.34 36.08
C SER A 18 1.99 18.32 37.05
N LEU A 19 1.22 17.39 37.59
CA LEU A 19 1.71 16.30 38.43
C LEU A 19 2.53 15.29 37.63
N LEU A 20 2.12 14.98 36.39
CA LEU A 20 2.91 14.14 35.47
C LEU A 20 4.19 14.83 35.06
N ALA A 21 4.15 16.12 34.72
CA ALA A 21 5.35 16.91 34.43
C ALA A 21 6.29 16.98 35.64
N TRP A 22 5.75 17.20 36.85
CA TRP A 22 6.55 17.21 38.07
C TRP A 22 7.16 15.84 38.38
N ALA A 23 6.40 14.76 38.26
CA ALA A 23 6.91 13.39 38.46
C ALA A 23 7.97 12.99 37.41
N THR A 24 7.93 13.58 36.22
CA THR A 24 8.95 13.36 35.18
C THR A 24 10.17 14.28 35.32
N THR A 25 10.03 15.45 35.99
CA THR A 25 11.12 16.40 36.18
C THR A 25 11.86 16.22 37.51
N THR A 26 11.27 15.63 38.54
CA THR A 26 11.99 15.32 39.78
C THR A 26 12.75 14.00 39.66
N ARG A 27 13.77 13.97 38.80
CA ARG A 27 14.82 12.96 38.88
C ARG A 27 15.69 13.34 40.11
N ASN A 28 15.51 12.65 41.20
CA ASN A 28 16.45 12.68 42.32
C ASN A 28 17.72 11.91 41.89
N TYR A 29 18.63 12.61 41.22
CA TYR A 29 19.95 12.07 40.99
C TYR A 29 20.71 12.15 42.31
N SER A 30 20.94 11.01 42.97
CA SER A 30 21.96 10.93 44.02
C SER A 30 23.32 11.09 43.33
N THR A 31 23.96 12.23 43.53
CA THR A 31 25.36 12.49 43.16
C THR A 31 26.29 11.73 44.14
N ASP A 32 26.16 10.43 44.26
CA ASP A 32 27.23 9.61 44.77
C ASP A 32 28.34 9.63 43.71
N ALA A 33 29.51 10.16 44.08
CA ALA A 33 30.67 10.20 43.19
C ALA A 33 31.00 8.75 42.79
N VAL A 34 30.48 8.33 41.66
CA VAL A 34 30.75 7.01 41.10
C VAL A 34 32.20 7.02 40.65
N ASN A 35 33.01 6.10 41.19
CA ASN A 35 34.38 5.91 40.69
C ASN A 35 34.30 5.31 39.28
N ALA A 36 34.23 6.17 38.26
CA ALA A 36 34.00 5.79 36.87
C ALA A 36 35.06 4.79 36.36
N THR A 37 36.30 4.95 36.80
CA THR A 37 37.40 4.06 36.42
C THR A 37 37.20 2.60 36.93
N ALA A 38 36.57 2.45 38.10
CA ALA A 38 36.27 1.11 38.65
C ALA A 38 35.19 0.35 37.85
N ARG A 39 34.43 1.04 36.99
CA ARG A 39 33.40 0.44 36.15
C ARG A 39 33.89 -0.09 34.80
N VAL A 40 35.15 0.13 34.47
CA VAL A 40 35.72 -0.39 33.21
C VAL A 40 35.58 -1.91 33.15
N ASN A 41 35.11 -2.44 31.99
CA ASN A 41 34.71 -3.82 31.72
C ASN A 41 33.42 -4.27 32.40
N GLN A 42 32.71 -3.42 33.17
CA GLN A 42 31.37 -3.72 33.65
C GLN A 42 30.32 -3.40 32.57
N VAL A 43 29.14 -4.02 32.70
CA VAL A 43 27.99 -3.75 31.86
C VAL A 43 27.31 -2.45 32.32
N LEU A 44 26.93 -1.57 31.41
CA LEU A 44 26.27 -0.29 31.71
C LEU A 44 24.90 -0.48 32.39
N PHE A 45 24.14 -1.48 31.93
CA PHE A 45 22.76 -1.73 32.36
C PHE A 45 22.61 -3.18 32.82
N GLU A 46 23.10 -3.51 34.02
CA GLU A 46 23.12 -4.88 34.56
C GLU A 46 21.73 -5.52 34.70
N LYS A 47 20.71 -4.70 34.93
CA LYS A 47 19.31 -5.15 35.12
C LYS A 47 18.56 -5.37 33.80
N PHE A 48 19.06 -4.86 32.70
CA PHE A 48 18.44 -4.98 31.39
C PHE A 48 19.05 -6.18 30.63
N THR A 49 18.42 -7.33 30.77
CA THR A 49 18.95 -8.63 30.28
C THR A 49 18.08 -9.28 29.20
N ASP A 50 16.81 -8.91 29.12
CA ASP A 50 15.85 -9.44 28.14
C ASP A 50 15.23 -8.30 27.32
N PRO A 51 15.35 -8.30 25.99
CA PRO A 51 14.73 -7.27 25.14
C PRO A 51 13.20 -7.25 25.24
N LEU A 52 12.57 -8.34 25.69
CA LEU A 52 11.11 -8.41 25.87
C LEU A 52 10.61 -7.64 27.09
N GLU A 53 11.50 -7.26 28.01
CA GLU A 53 11.15 -6.40 29.16
C GLU A 53 10.85 -4.96 28.70
N ALA A 54 11.44 -4.52 27.59
CA ALA A 54 11.22 -3.19 27.06
C ALA A 54 9.79 -3.01 26.53
N SER A 55 9.06 -2.11 27.17
CA SER A 55 7.68 -1.76 26.80
C SER A 55 7.57 -0.35 26.23
N SER A 56 8.60 0.49 26.35
CA SER A 56 8.70 1.75 25.63
C SER A 56 10.14 2.08 25.30
N LEU A 57 10.30 2.81 24.19
CA LEU A 57 11.55 3.41 23.74
C LEU A 57 11.28 4.87 23.41
N LYS A 58 12.08 5.75 24.00
CA LYS A 58 12.09 7.17 23.67
C LYS A 58 13.48 7.55 23.14
N ILE A 59 13.48 8.25 22.01
CA ILE A 59 14.69 8.78 21.36
C ILE A 59 14.51 10.28 21.19
N LEU A 60 15.53 11.04 21.59
CA LEU A 60 15.57 12.49 21.38
C LEU A 60 16.94 12.84 20.81
N LYS A 61 16.98 13.42 19.61
CA LYS A 61 18.20 13.87 18.96
C LYS A 61 18.00 15.23 18.27
N TYR A 62 19.05 15.97 18.09
CA TYR A 62 19.02 17.16 17.26
C TYR A 62 19.20 16.79 15.79
N ASP A 63 18.27 17.25 14.95
CA ASP A 63 18.36 17.12 13.49
C ASP A 63 18.93 18.43 12.93
N SER A 64 20.18 18.38 12.46
CA SER A 64 20.89 19.56 11.92
C SER A 64 20.30 20.06 10.60
N ASP A 65 19.57 19.22 9.87
CA ASP A 65 18.98 19.58 8.59
C ASP A 65 17.69 20.36 8.75
N LYS A 66 16.95 20.04 9.81
CA LYS A 66 15.71 20.72 10.19
C LYS A 66 15.94 21.82 11.22
N GLU A 67 17.16 21.91 11.76
CA GLU A 67 17.53 22.80 12.86
C GLU A 67 16.61 22.68 14.08
N GLN A 68 16.13 21.45 14.37
CA GLN A 68 15.19 21.17 15.45
C GLN A 68 15.47 19.83 16.14
N TYR A 69 14.85 19.61 17.30
CA TYR A 69 14.90 18.32 17.99
C TYR A 69 13.84 17.38 17.43
N ASP A 70 14.27 16.23 16.93
CA ASP A 70 13.41 15.09 16.62
C ASP A 70 13.19 14.27 17.88
N GLU A 71 11.92 14.19 18.32
CA GLU A 71 11.48 13.30 19.39
C GLU A 71 10.67 12.15 18.81
N PHE A 72 11.10 10.96 19.13
CA PHE A 72 10.37 9.74 18.75
C PHE A 72 10.09 8.91 19.99
N GLU A 73 8.86 8.45 20.12
CA GLU A 73 8.45 7.55 21.18
C GLU A 73 7.57 6.44 20.63
N VAL A 74 7.89 5.19 21.00
CA VAL A 74 7.06 4.03 20.74
C VAL A 74 6.79 3.34 22.08
N SER A 75 5.54 2.92 22.30
CA SER A 75 5.13 2.30 23.56
C SER A 75 4.09 1.20 23.32
N LYS A 76 4.13 0.20 24.21
CA LYS A 76 3.20 -0.93 24.22
C LYS A 76 2.13 -0.70 25.28
N ASP A 77 0.88 -0.73 24.88
CA ASP A 77 -0.23 -0.67 25.84
C ASP A 77 -0.23 -1.93 26.71
N SER A 78 -0.17 -1.75 28.03
CA SER A 78 -0.04 -2.84 28.99
C SER A 78 -1.28 -3.75 29.08
N LYS A 79 -2.46 -3.27 28.61
CA LYS A 79 -3.72 -4.02 28.67
C LYS A 79 -3.99 -4.78 27.38
N THR A 80 -3.75 -4.13 26.24
CA THR A 80 -4.04 -4.69 24.91
C THR A 80 -2.84 -5.37 24.28
N GLY A 81 -1.62 -5.05 24.72
CA GLY A 81 -0.39 -5.54 24.14
C GLY A 81 -0.06 -4.91 22.76
N VAL A 82 -0.81 -3.91 22.32
CA VAL A 82 -0.64 -3.24 21.03
C VAL A 82 0.43 -2.15 21.15
N TRP A 83 1.33 -2.13 20.19
CA TRP A 83 2.31 -1.06 20.05
C TRP A 83 1.69 0.17 19.38
N SER A 84 2.04 1.36 19.86
CA SER A 84 1.66 2.65 19.28
C SER A 84 2.82 3.63 19.32
N ILE A 85 2.72 4.71 18.55
CA ILE A 85 3.72 5.77 18.45
C ILE A 85 3.11 7.06 19.03
N PRO A 86 3.30 7.35 20.34
CA PRO A 86 2.77 8.56 20.98
C PRO A 86 3.22 9.85 20.31
N SER A 87 4.46 9.93 19.81
CA SER A 87 4.96 11.08 19.05
C SER A 87 4.19 11.34 17.74
N ASN A 88 3.47 10.33 17.22
CA ASN A 88 2.62 10.43 16.02
C ASN A 88 1.16 10.14 16.34
N GLU A 89 0.61 10.83 17.33
CA GLU A 89 -0.81 10.78 17.73
C GLU A 89 -1.32 9.37 18.10
N ASN A 90 -0.43 8.50 18.62
CA ASN A 90 -0.68 7.09 18.96
C ASN A 90 -1.05 6.22 17.74
N TYR A 91 -0.40 6.45 16.60
CA TYR A 91 -0.55 5.57 15.44
C TYR A 91 -0.12 4.13 15.79
N PRO A 92 -0.84 3.09 15.33
CA PRO A 92 -0.44 1.69 15.55
C PRO A 92 0.94 1.38 14.97
N ALA A 93 1.81 0.78 15.76
CA ALA A 93 3.18 0.45 15.37
C ALA A 93 3.33 -1.05 15.09
N ASP A 94 4.21 -1.40 14.14
CA ASP A 94 4.78 -2.73 13.98
C ASP A 94 6.22 -2.73 14.52
N ALA A 95 6.32 -2.65 15.85
CA ALA A 95 7.56 -2.35 16.54
C ALA A 95 8.29 -3.58 17.10
N ASN A 96 7.74 -4.78 17.01
CA ASN A 96 8.32 -5.95 17.70
C ASN A 96 9.78 -6.21 17.34
N LYS A 97 10.10 -6.21 16.05
CA LYS A 97 11.45 -6.45 15.57
C LYS A 97 12.39 -5.29 15.88
N GLN A 98 11.97 -4.08 15.55
CA GLN A 98 12.75 -2.86 15.75
C GLN A 98 13.05 -2.61 17.23
N MET A 99 12.06 -2.85 18.11
CA MET A 99 12.25 -2.76 19.57
C MET A 99 13.27 -3.77 20.06
N SER A 100 13.18 -5.02 19.60
CA SER A 100 14.16 -6.05 19.96
C SER A 100 15.56 -5.73 19.46
N ASP A 101 15.69 -5.27 18.21
CA ASP A 101 16.97 -4.88 17.63
C ASP A 101 17.59 -3.69 18.38
N ALA A 102 16.79 -2.68 18.73
CA ALA A 102 17.22 -1.53 19.51
C ALA A 102 17.63 -1.91 20.94
N ALA A 103 16.83 -2.75 21.63
CA ALA A 103 17.12 -3.19 22.99
C ALA A 103 18.41 -4.03 23.08
N ASN A 104 18.65 -4.88 22.08
CA ASN A 104 19.87 -5.70 22.02
C ASN A 104 21.17 -4.87 21.94
N LEU A 105 21.13 -3.62 21.51
CA LEU A 105 22.29 -2.73 21.54
C LEU A 105 22.72 -2.35 22.96
N PHE A 106 21.79 -2.40 23.92
CA PHE A 106 22.01 -1.99 25.31
C PHE A 106 22.29 -3.18 26.23
N ILE A 107 21.77 -4.37 25.84
CA ILE A 107 21.97 -5.59 26.64
C ILE A 107 23.43 -6.04 26.54
N GLY A 108 24.06 -6.13 27.70
CA GLY A 108 25.48 -6.50 27.78
C GLY A 108 26.45 -5.43 27.26
N LEU A 109 26.00 -4.19 27.03
CA LEU A 109 26.85 -3.07 26.61
C LEU A 109 27.89 -2.74 27.71
N LYS A 110 29.18 -2.90 27.37
CA LYS A 110 30.28 -2.75 28.32
C LYS A 110 30.96 -1.39 28.22
N ILE A 111 31.41 -0.89 29.37
CA ILE A 111 32.30 0.24 29.45
C ILE A 111 33.71 -0.23 29.05
N LEU A 112 34.23 0.23 27.92
CA LEU A 112 35.54 -0.12 27.43
C LEU A 112 36.64 0.77 28.06
N ASN A 113 36.34 2.05 28.27
CA ASN A 113 37.25 3.03 28.86
C ASN A 113 36.44 4.20 29.44
N VAL A 114 37.10 5.06 30.23
CA VAL A 114 36.62 6.36 30.66
C VAL A 114 37.36 7.44 29.86
N ALA A 115 36.61 8.23 29.09
CA ALA A 115 37.17 9.31 28.27
C ALA A 115 37.44 10.57 29.11
N SER A 116 36.49 10.91 30.01
CA SER A 116 36.59 12.03 30.93
C SER A 116 35.61 11.88 32.09
N GLU A 117 35.88 12.53 33.22
CA GLU A 117 34.97 12.68 34.36
C GLU A 117 34.49 14.14 34.51
N LYS A 118 34.81 15.00 33.55
CA LYS A 118 34.56 16.44 33.63
C LYS A 118 33.33 16.85 32.83
N ARG A 119 32.43 17.54 33.50
CA ARG A 119 31.18 18.02 32.91
C ARG A 119 31.40 19.06 31.79
N ASP A 120 32.42 19.89 31.89
CA ASP A 120 32.73 20.90 30.88
C ASP A 120 33.23 20.30 29.55
N GLU A 121 33.63 19.04 29.55
CA GLU A 121 34.04 18.31 28.35
C GLU A 121 32.90 17.61 27.61
N HIS A 122 31.66 17.60 28.15
CA HIS A 122 30.49 16.95 27.50
C HIS A 122 30.28 17.45 26.07
N LYS A 123 30.41 18.76 25.80
CA LYS A 123 30.27 19.34 24.47
C LYS A 123 31.34 18.81 23.50
N LEU A 124 32.58 18.62 23.97
CA LEU A 124 33.69 18.13 23.15
C LEU A 124 33.40 16.72 22.61
N PHE A 125 32.90 15.83 23.48
CA PHE A 125 32.60 14.44 23.16
C PHE A 125 31.20 14.26 22.55
N GLY A 126 30.38 15.31 22.42
CA GLY A 126 29.04 15.25 21.84
C GLY A 126 28.02 14.57 22.74
N VAL A 127 28.19 14.63 24.06
CA VAL A 127 27.29 13.96 25.03
C VAL A 127 26.50 14.95 25.90
N LEU A 128 26.34 16.21 25.43
CA LEU A 128 25.39 17.12 26.05
C LEU A 128 23.98 16.53 25.97
N GLU A 129 23.23 16.69 27.03
CA GLU A 129 21.83 16.25 27.08
C GLU A 129 20.97 17.12 26.14
N PRO A 130 20.17 16.51 25.23
CA PRO A 130 19.27 17.26 24.36
C PRO A 130 18.18 17.94 25.19
N ASP A 131 18.00 19.24 24.96
CA ASP A 131 17.03 20.09 25.67
C ASP A 131 16.26 20.94 24.66
N LYS A 132 14.99 20.59 24.42
CA LYS A 132 14.12 21.31 23.49
C LYS A 132 13.94 22.79 23.84
N SER A 133 14.08 23.17 25.10
CA SER A 133 14.00 24.58 25.49
C SER A 133 15.18 25.43 24.96
N LYS A 134 16.24 24.77 24.50
CA LYS A 134 17.46 25.37 23.95
C LYS A 134 17.63 25.14 22.45
N GLU A 135 16.56 24.89 21.76
CA GLU A 135 16.57 24.62 20.30
C GLU A 135 17.25 25.75 19.51
N SER A 136 17.05 27.01 19.91
CA SER A 136 17.68 28.17 19.32
C SER A 136 19.23 28.27 19.54
N GLU A 137 19.79 27.48 20.46
CA GLU A 137 21.26 27.44 20.71
C GLU A 137 21.95 26.46 19.72
N GLY A 138 21.20 25.72 18.90
CA GLY A 138 21.70 24.72 17.96
C GLY A 138 22.10 23.40 18.64
N GLY A 139 22.49 22.42 17.82
CA GLY A 139 22.78 21.05 18.25
C GLY A 139 24.27 20.75 18.48
N GLU A 140 25.15 21.76 18.51
CA GLU A 140 26.58 21.50 18.62
C GLU A 140 26.97 20.84 19.96
N GLY A 141 27.51 19.62 19.86
CA GLY A 141 27.92 18.85 21.04
C GLY A 141 26.79 18.14 21.76
N VAL A 142 25.56 18.22 21.24
CA VAL A 142 24.40 17.48 21.77
C VAL A 142 24.44 16.05 21.28
N GLY A 143 24.17 15.08 22.19
CA GLY A 143 24.10 13.67 21.87
C GLY A 143 22.68 13.19 21.55
N GLN A 144 22.57 11.96 21.11
CA GLN A 144 21.30 11.25 20.96
C GLN A 144 20.92 10.60 22.30
N MET A 145 19.85 11.06 22.92
CA MET A 145 19.32 10.44 24.15
C MET A 145 18.40 9.27 23.79
N VAL A 146 18.61 8.15 24.45
CA VAL A 146 17.83 6.91 24.26
C VAL A 146 17.43 6.37 25.63
N GLN A 147 16.14 6.16 25.83
CA GLN A 147 15.62 5.66 27.09
C GLN A 147 14.66 4.48 26.86
N PHE A 148 14.92 3.36 27.52
CA PHE A 148 14.03 2.20 27.58
C PHE A 148 13.31 2.14 28.94
N ARG A 149 12.04 1.79 28.91
CA ARG A 149 11.24 1.55 30.11
C ARG A 149 10.50 0.21 30.03
N ASP A 150 10.25 -0.36 31.19
CA ASP A 150 9.43 -1.56 31.32
C ASP A 150 7.92 -1.22 31.29
N SER A 151 7.08 -2.25 31.45
CA SER A 151 5.61 -2.13 31.48
C SER A 151 5.06 -1.38 32.71
N LYS A 152 5.87 -1.17 33.74
CA LYS A 152 5.52 -0.40 34.95
C LYS A 152 5.96 1.05 34.84
N GLY A 153 6.76 1.38 33.83
CA GLY A 153 7.35 2.69 33.61
C GLY A 153 8.73 2.85 34.26
N ASP A 154 9.30 1.79 34.85
CA ASP A 154 10.64 1.83 35.42
C ASP A 154 11.69 1.89 34.29
N VAL A 155 12.76 2.66 34.52
CA VAL A 155 13.82 2.85 33.54
C VAL A 155 14.73 1.62 33.52
N LEU A 156 14.82 0.95 32.37
CA LEU A 156 15.72 -0.17 32.09
C LEU A 156 17.10 0.31 31.64
N ALA A 157 17.13 1.30 30.76
CA ALA A 157 18.35 1.92 30.25
C ALA A 157 18.07 3.39 29.89
N ASP A 158 19.07 4.25 30.14
CA ASP A 158 19.03 5.67 29.81
C ASP A 158 20.44 6.12 29.42
N LEU A 159 20.65 6.49 28.16
CA LEU A 159 21.98 6.72 27.60
C LEU A 159 21.97 7.89 26.63
N ILE A 160 22.98 8.73 26.72
CA ILE A 160 23.29 9.74 25.70
C ILE A 160 24.44 9.20 24.87
N ILE A 161 24.22 9.06 23.58
CA ILE A 161 25.17 8.58 22.59
C ILE A 161 25.76 9.78 21.85
N GLY A 162 27.06 9.95 21.96
CA GLY A 162 27.81 11.07 21.38
C GLY A 162 28.55 10.73 20.09
N LYS A 163 29.65 11.44 19.87
CA LYS A 163 30.50 11.31 18.69
C LYS A 163 31.19 9.95 18.61
N GLU A 164 31.58 9.57 17.41
CA GLU A 164 32.46 8.43 17.16
C GLU A 164 33.87 8.69 17.71
N ASP A 165 34.53 7.63 18.15
CA ASP A 165 35.94 7.68 18.46
C ASP A 165 36.72 7.79 17.15
N ALA A 166 37.56 8.83 17.02
CA ALA A 166 38.34 9.05 15.82
C ALA A 166 39.35 7.92 15.51
N GLN A 167 39.70 7.10 16.51
CA GLN A 167 40.61 5.97 16.34
C GLN A 167 39.91 4.66 15.98
N ASP A 168 38.65 4.52 16.38
CA ASP A 168 37.85 3.31 16.11
C ASP A 168 36.37 3.69 15.92
N PRO A 169 35.88 3.81 14.66
CA PRO A 169 34.50 4.22 14.36
C PRO A 169 33.41 3.30 14.93
N LYS A 170 33.74 2.11 15.39
CA LYS A 170 32.80 1.21 16.08
C LYS A 170 32.52 1.67 17.51
N LYS A 171 33.40 2.47 18.07
CA LYS A 171 33.31 3.00 19.43
C LYS A 171 32.72 4.39 19.41
N ARG A 172 31.93 4.68 20.42
CA ARG A 172 31.33 6.00 20.63
C ARG A 172 31.51 6.44 22.06
N PHE A 173 31.56 7.75 22.23
CA PHE A 173 31.47 8.35 23.55
C PHE A 173 30.02 8.28 24.02
N VAL A 174 29.80 7.81 25.24
CA VAL A 174 28.45 7.65 25.81
C VAL A 174 28.44 8.19 27.24
N ARG A 175 27.29 8.67 27.68
CA ARG A 175 27.10 9.18 29.04
C ARG A 175 25.74 8.75 29.59
N ILE A 176 25.70 8.31 30.84
CA ILE A 176 24.44 8.16 31.57
C ILE A 176 24.00 9.57 31.98
N PRO A 177 22.75 10.01 31.72
CA PRO A 177 22.30 11.38 32.03
C PRO A 177 22.52 11.81 33.47
N ALA A 178 22.46 10.87 34.43
CA ALA A 178 22.70 11.13 35.86
C ALA A 178 24.16 11.31 36.24
N GLU A 179 25.12 11.05 35.35
CA GLU A 179 26.55 11.02 35.65
C GLU A 179 27.28 12.07 34.83
N ASP A 180 28.38 12.60 35.38
CA ASP A 180 29.27 13.49 34.64
C ASP A 180 30.33 12.71 33.85
N ALA A 181 30.58 11.45 34.20
CA ALA A 181 31.56 10.59 33.54
C ALA A 181 31.15 10.25 32.09
N ILE A 182 32.10 10.34 31.18
CA ILE A 182 32.01 10.00 29.78
C ILE A 182 32.71 8.66 29.56
N TYR A 183 31.98 7.71 29.08
CA TYR A 183 32.50 6.38 28.80
C TYR A 183 32.71 6.15 27.29
N VAL A 184 33.56 5.18 26.98
CA VAL A 184 33.71 4.64 25.61
C VAL A 184 33.03 3.30 25.58
N ALA A 185 32.12 3.10 24.63
CA ALA A 185 31.40 1.85 24.42
C ALA A 185 31.35 1.49 22.92
N GLU A 186 31.25 0.22 22.61
CA GLU A 186 31.02 -0.25 21.24
C GLU A 186 29.52 -0.32 20.97
N ILE A 187 29.00 0.69 20.27
CA ILE A 187 27.57 0.80 19.96
C ILE A 187 27.35 1.39 18.58
N ASN A 188 26.53 0.72 17.78
CA ASN A 188 26.09 1.22 16.48
C ASN A 188 24.64 1.70 16.56
N PRO A 189 24.34 3.00 16.53
CA PRO A 189 23.01 3.54 16.74
C PRO A 189 22.06 3.40 15.52
N THR A 190 22.44 2.67 14.46
CA THR A 190 21.65 2.56 13.23
C THR A 190 20.23 2.03 13.48
N SER A 191 20.05 1.12 14.46
CA SER A 191 18.74 0.62 14.86
C SER A 191 17.93 1.58 15.75
N LEU A 192 18.52 2.71 16.15
CA LEU A 192 17.89 3.75 16.99
C LEU A 192 17.32 4.87 16.11
N SER A 193 16.46 4.51 15.17
CA SER A 193 15.89 5.44 14.21
C SER A 193 14.72 6.23 14.78
N THR A 194 14.68 7.53 14.48
CA THR A 194 13.51 8.41 14.70
C THR A 194 12.60 8.47 13.48
N ASP A 195 12.93 7.74 12.40
CA ASP A 195 12.10 7.69 11.20
C ASP A 195 10.84 6.85 11.44
N PHE A 196 9.70 7.52 11.52
CA PHE A 196 8.38 6.93 11.70
C PHE A 196 8.11 5.73 10.78
N LYS A 197 8.57 5.78 9.52
CA LYS A 197 8.35 4.73 8.51
C LYS A 197 8.95 3.38 8.89
N GLN A 198 10.00 3.37 9.71
CA GLN A 198 10.67 2.13 10.14
C GLN A 198 9.93 1.40 11.27
N TRP A 199 8.96 2.05 11.90
CA TRP A 199 8.23 1.54 13.05
C TRP A 199 6.80 1.14 12.74
N ILE A 200 6.37 1.29 11.50
CA ILE A 200 5.00 0.98 11.05
C ILE A 200 4.99 0.01 9.88
N GLU A 201 3.85 -0.62 9.69
CA GLU A 201 3.53 -1.22 8.40
C GLU A 201 3.29 -0.10 7.38
N SER A 202 4.30 0.16 6.55
CA SER A 202 4.29 1.28 5.62
C SER A 202 3.46 1.06 4.36
N ASP A 203 3.13 -0.20 4.01
CA ASP A 203 2.23 -0.50 2.90
C ASP A 203 0.82 -0.03 3.23
N LEU A 204 0.38 1.05 2.56
CA LEU A 204 -0.88 1.70 2.88
C LEU A 204 -2.08 0.84 2.53
N LEU A 205 -2.15 0.37 1.29
CA LEU A 205 -3.36 -0.25 0.75
C LEU A 205 -3.40 -1.76 0.97
N LYS A 206 -2.25 -2.42 1.15
CA LYS A 206 -2.15 -3.90 1.27
C LYS A 206 -2.87 -4.62 0.13
N LEU A 207 -2.71 -4.10 -1.07
CA LEU A 207 -3.21 -4.70 -2.29
C LEU A 207 -2.06 -5.14 -3.19
N SER A 208 -2.31 -6.09 -4.07
CA SER A 208 -1.37 -6.44 -5.13
C SER A 208 -1.85 -5.85 -6.46
N ALA A 209 -0.93 -5.32 -7.26
CA ALA A 209 -1.20 -4.86 -8.61
C ALA A 209 -1.91 -5.93 -9.45
N ASN A 210 -1.62 -7.22 -9.21
CA ASN A 210 -2.24 -8.33 -9.93
C ASN A 210 -3.70 -8.56 -9.57
N ASP A 211 -4.16 -8.07 -8.41
CA ASP A 211 -5.55 -8.22 -7.97
C ASP A 211 -6.46 -7.10 -8.49
N ILE A 212 -5.88 -6.03 -9.03
CA ILE A 212 -6.66 -4.92 -9.59
C ILE A 212 -7.38 -5.39 -10.85
N GLU A 213 -8.70 -5.23 -10.85
CA GLU A 213 -9.57 -5.56 -11.98
C GLU A 213 -10.09 -4.31 -12.69
N THR A 214 -10.57 -3.32 -11.93
CA THR A 214 -11.15 -2.09 -12.50
C THR A 214 -10.59 -0.86 -11.80
N ILE A 215 -10.28 0.18 -12.58
CA ILE A 215 -9.92 1.51 -12.11
C ILE A 215 -11.01 2.48 -12.54
N GLY A 216 -11.63 3.16 -11.59
CA GLY A 216 -12.59 4.24 -11.80
C GLY A 216 -11.95 5.59 -11.49
N ILE A 217 -11.94 6.51 -12.43
CA ILE A 217 -11.43 7.87 -12.27
C ILE A 217 -12.61 8.82 -12.30
N ARG A 218 -12.76 9.67 -11.29
CA ARG A 218 -13.72 10.76 -11.24
C ARG A 218 -12.92 12.04 -11.14
N ASN A 219 -12.55 12.60 -12.29
CA ASN A 219 -11.70 13.78 -12.37
C ASN A 219 -12.60 15.03 -12.32
N TYR A 220 -12.55 15.70 -11.20
CA TYR A 220 -13.23 16.97 -10.96
C TYR A 220 -12.34 17.91 -10.15
N THR A 221 -12.63 19.20 -10.21
CA THR A 221 -12.02 20.21 -9.34
C THR A 221 -13.08 20.75 -8.41
N ALA A 222 -12.81 20.75 -7.10
CA ALA A 222 -13.70 21.34 -6.11
C ALA A 222 -13.21 22.73 -5.73
N VAL A 223 -14.00 23.76 -6.04
CA VAL A 223 -13.67 25.16 -5.82
C VAL A 223 -14.58 25.75 -4.74
N PRO A 224 -14.03 26.17 -3.57
CA PRO A 224 -14.82 26.89 -2.57
C PRO A 224 -15.30 28.23 -3.11
N THR A 225 -16.60 28.51 -2.98
CA THR A 225 -17.17 29.81 -3.32
C THR A 225 -17.19 30.72 -2.10
N GLY A 226 -17.22 32.04 -2.32
CA GLY A 226 -17.19 33.03 -1.24
C GLY A 226 -18.36 32.93 -0.25
N ASN A 227 -19.44 32.22 -0.58
CA ASN A 227 -20.63 32.03 0.24
C ASN A 227 -20.63 30.75 1.09
N GLY A 228 -19.49 30.08 1.22
CA GLY A 228 -19.39 28.80 1.95
C GLY A 228 -20.00 27.61 1.23
N THR A 229 -20.35 27.74 -0.05
CA THR A 229 -20.71 26.64 -0.94
C THR A 229 -19.50 26.13 -1.71
N LEU A 230 -19.62 24.98 -2.34
CA LEU A 230 -18.58 24.35 -3.13
C LEU A 230 -19.10 24.14 -4.55
N ASP A 231 -18.38 24.63 -5.54
CA ASP A 231 -18.61 24.30 -6.93
C ASP A 231 -17.76 23.12 -7.33
N LEU A 232 -18.41 22.07 -7.85
CA LEU A 232 -17.76 20.91 -8.42
C LEU A 232 -17.73 21.07 -9.95
N ILE A 233 -16.52 21.20 -10.48
CA ILE A 233 -16.28 21.32 -11.93
C ILE A 233 -15.80 19.96 -12.41
N PRO A 234 -16.67 19.11 -12.99
CA PRO A 234 -16.27 17.82 -13.53
C PRO A 234 -15.51 18.02 -14.84
N ASN A 235 -14.43 17.26 -15.01
CA ASN A 235 -13.63 17.24 -16.23
C ASN A 235 -13.91 15.96 -17.04
N TYR A 236 -13.73 14.80 -16.43
CA TYR A 236 -14.09 13.53 -17.03
C TYR A 236 -14.27 12.43 -15.97
N ASP A 237 -15.04 11.41 -16.34
CA ASP A 237 -15.17 10.14 -15.63
C ASP A 237 -14.74 9.02 -16.56
N ALA A 238 -14.04 8.03 -16.00
CA ALA A 238 -13.65 6.82 -16.73
C ALA A 238 -13.71 5.60 -15.83
N ASP A 239 -14.32 4.52 -16.29
CA ASP A 239 -14.24 3.19 -15.70
C ASP A 239 -13.49 2.29 -16.68
N ILE A 240 -12.37 1.73 -16.23
CA ILE A 240 -11.39 1.06 -17.07
C ILE A 240 -11.11 -0.32 -16.47
N LYS A 241 -11.28 -1.35 -17.28
CA LYS A 241 -11.06 -2.74 -16.87
C LYS A 241 -9.74 -3.28 -17.38
N TYR A 242 -9.06 -4.04 -16.52
CA TYR A 242 -7.86 -4.80 -16.88
C TYR A 242 -8.20 -6.27 -17.08
N ASP A 243 -7.91 -6.81 -18.25
CA ASP A 243 -7.98 -8.25 -18.52
C ASP A 243 -6.61 -8.88 -18.33
N ILE A 244 -6.44 -9.62 -17.26
CA ILE A 244 -5.16 -10.28 -16.92
C ILE A 244 -4.76 -11.36 -17.93
N ARG A 245 -5.73 -11.99 -18.62
CA ARG A 245 -5.45 -13.05 -19.60
C ARG A 245 -4.81 -12.51 -20.86
N THR A 246 -5.24 -11.31 -21.26
CA THR A 246 -4.74 -10.64 -22.47
C THR A 246 -3.74 -9.52 -22.15
N ALA A 247 -3.55 -9.20 -20.86
CA ALA A 247 -2.76 -8.06 -20.36
C ALA A 247 -3.17 -6.73 -21.00
N LYS A 248 -4.45 -6.53 -21.28
CA LYS A 248 -4.99 -5.34 -21.95
C LYS A 248 -5.96 -4.58 -21.08
N TRP A 249 -5.93 -3.27 -21.25
CA TRP A 249 -6.90 -2.35 -20.68
C TRP A 249 -8.02 -2.09 -21.69
N ALA A 250 -9.26 -2.03 -21.21
CA ALA A 250 -10.43 -1.70 -22.01
C ALA A 250 -11.34 -0.71 -21.25
N PRO A 251 -11.87 0.33 -21.91
CA PRO A 251 -12.84 1.21 -21.28
C PRO A 251 -14.17 0.48 -21.10
N GLU A 252 -14.72 0.48 -19.88
CA GLU A 252 -16.10 0.08 -19.62
C GLU A 252 -17.06 1.25 -19.83
N SER A 253 -16.67 2.42 -19.35
CA SER A 253 -17.38 3.69 -19.61
C SER A 253 -16.41 4.85 -19.60
N MET A 254 -16.66 5.86 -20.42
CA MET A 254 -15.95 7.15 -20.38
C MET A 254 -16.93 8.28 -20.65
N THR A 255 -16.85 9.35 -19.87
CA THR A 255 -17.68 10.53 -19.99
C THR A 255 -16.81 11.78 -19.86
N THR A 256 -16.96 12.73 -20.75
CA THR A 256 -16.33 14.06 -20.66
C THR A 256 -17.37 15.11 -20.36
N TYR A 257 -16.94 16.19 -19.75
CA TYR A 257 -17.82 17.29 -19.39
C TYR A 257 -17.39 18.56 -20.13
N SER A 258 -18.33 19.19 -20.82
CA SER A 258 -18.12 20.47 -21.51
C SER A 258 -19.29 21.39 -21.17
N GLU A 259 -19.00 22.58 -20.65
CA GLU A 259 -20.01 23.55 -20.19
C GLU A 259 -21.03 22.94 -19.20
N GLY A 260 -20.53 22.06 -18.30
CA GLY A 260 -21.36 21.35 -17.32
C GLY A 260 -22.25 20.22 -17.89
N LYS A 261 -22.14 19.91 -19.18
CA LYS A 261 -22.92 18.83 -19.83
C LYS A 261 -22.06 17.59 -20.03
N ALA A 262 -22.60 16.47 -19.55
CA ALA A 262 -21.99 15.15 -19.75
C ALA A 262 -22.13 14.69 -21.21
N LYS A 263 -21.04 14.20 -21.80
CA LYS A 263 -21.00 13.59 -23.14
C LYS A 263 -20.24 12.27 -23.07
N PRO A 264 -20.83 11.15 -23.52
CA PRO A 264 -20.07 9.89 -23.68
C PRO A 264 -18.86 10.11 -24.58
N LYS A 265 -17.68 9.65 -24.15
CA LYS A 265 -16.45 9.62 -24.96
C LYS A 265 -16.22 8.20 -25.43
N LEU A 266 -16.29 7.95 -26.72
CA LEU A 266 -15.85 6.73 -27.35
C LEU A 266 -14.44 6.94 -27.89
N LEU A 267 -13.62 5.92 -27.85
CA LEU A 267 -12.30 5.96 -28.48
C LEU A 267 -12.46 5.95 -30.01
N GLU A 268 -11.78 6.84 -30.69
CA GLU A 268 -11.72 6.86 -32.16
C GLU A 268 -10.97 5.60 -32.65
N PRO A 269 -11.15 5.17 -33.91
CA PRO A 269 -10.42 4.01 -34.46
C PRO A 269 -8.89 4.14 -34.40
N SER A 270 -8.39 5.39 -34.34
CA SER A 270 -6.97 5.77 -34.21
C SER A 270 -6.50 5.95 -32.77
N GLU A 271 -7.39 5.84 -31.79
CA GLU A 271 -7.12 6.01 -30.37
C GLU A 271 -7.12 4.66 -29.63
N GLU A 272 -6.32 4.57 -28.58
CA GLU A 272 -6.35 3.48 -27.60
C GLU A 272 -6.07 4.02 -26.19
N LEU A 273 -6.36 3.24 -25.17
CA LEU A 273 -5.96 3.57 -23.79
C LEU A 273 -4.43 3.51 -23.68
N ASN A 274 -3.85 4.47 -22.98
CA ASN A 274 -2.42 4.51 -22.70
C ASN A 274 -2.05 3.43 -21.67
N ALA A 275 -1.73 2.24 -22.15
CA ALA A 275 -1.40 1.08 -21.33
C ALA A 275 -0.19 1.33 -20.41
N THR A 276 0.80 2.11 -20.85
CA THR A 276 1.98 2.44 -20.04
C THR A 276 1.57 3.25 -18.82
N LYS A 277 0.81 4.33 -18.98
CA LYS A 277 0.32 5.16 -17.86
C LYS A 277 -0.58 4.37 -16.89
N LEU A 278 -1.44 3.52 -17.42
CA LEU A 278 -2.33 2.69 -16.59
C LEU A 278 -1.57 1.60 -15.82
N ASN A 279 -0.52 1.01 -16.42
CA ASN A 279 0.36 0.07 -15.73
C ASN A 279 1.21 0.77 -14.66
N ASP A 280 1.72 1.99 -14.94
CA ASP A 280 2.43 2.80 -13.96
C ASP A 280 1.52 3.14 -12.78
N MET A 281 0.26 3.52 -13.02
CA MET A 281 -0.75 3.75 -11.98
C MET A 281 -1.01 2.49 -11.16
N LYS A 282 -1.18 1.33 -11.81
CA LYS A 282 -1.38 0.05 -11.14
C LYS A 282 -0.22 -0.31 -10.21
N ASN A 283 1.02 -0.10 -10.67
CA ASN A 283 2.22 -0.32 -9.87
C ASN A 283 2.37 0.72 -8.74
N ALA A 284 1.99 1.98 -8.98
CA ALA A 284 2.00 3.02 -7.96
C ALA A 284 0.99 2.74 -6.82
N LEU A 285 -0.16 2.14 -7.14
CA LEU A 285 -1.13 1.69 -6.12
C LEU A 285 -0.57 0.58 -5.23
N ASP A 286 0.12 -0.42 -5.80
CA ASP A 286 0.79 -1.51 -5.07
C ASP A 286 1.93 -0.99 -4.18
N ASN A 287 2.63 0.03 -4.66
CA ASN A 287 3.79 0.62 -3.98
C ASN A 287 3.47 1.87 -3.15
N LEU A 288 2.20 2.18 -2.91
CA LEU A 288 1.82 3.38 -2.17
C LEU A 288 2.20 3.26 -0.69
N ARG A 289 3.19 4.06 -0.26
CA ARG A 289 3.76 4.00 1.09
C ARG A 289 3.32 5.18 1.95
N ILE A 290 3.14 4.91 3.24
CA ILE A 290 2.86 5.93 4.26
C ILE A 290 4.15 6.70 4.53
N ALA A 291 4.16 8.02 4.28
CA ALA A 291 5.25 8.89 4.68
C ALA A 291 5.04 9.43 6.11
N ASN A 292 3.80 9.76 6.47
CA ASN A 292 3.39 10.19 7.80
C ASN A 292 1.87 10.04 7.96
N VAL A 293 1.34 10.34 9.14
CA VAL A 293 -0.09 10.31 9.44
C VAL A 293 -0.53 11.55 10.22
N SER A 294 -1.81 11.84 10.21
CA SER A 294 -2.44 12.82 11.08
C SER A 294 -3.85 12.37 11.42
N LYS A 295 -4.30 12.60 12.63
CA LYS A 295 -5.62 12.16 13.07
C LYS A 295 -6.74 12.93 12.39
N LYS A 296 -7.81 12.24 12.00
CA LYS A 296 -9.02 12.88 11.50
C LYS A 296 -9.72 13.67 12.61
N PRO A 297 -10.37 14.80 12.31
CA PRO A 297 -11.19 15.49 13.27
C PRO A 297 -12.42 14.64 13.61
N ALA A 298 -12.94 14.84 14.83
CA ALA A 298 -14.14 14.14 15.29
C ALA A 298 -15.33 14.37 14.34
N GLY A 299 -16.16 13.34 14.17
CA GLY A 299 -17.39 13.39 13.37
C GLY A 299 -17.23 12.92 11.91
N VAL A 300 -16.02 12.59 11.46
CA VAL A 300 -15.77 11.95 10.15
C VAL A 300 -15.71 10.44 10.34
N ALA A 301 -16.67 9.73 9.77
CA ALA A 301 -16.75 8.27 9.85
C ALA A 301 -15.74 7.56 8.91
N ALA A 302 -15.58 6.25 9.10
CA ALA A 302 -14.66 5.44 8.31
C ALA A 302 -15.01 5.41 6.81
N ASP A 303 -16.29 5.55 6.46
CA ASP A 303 -16.80 5.61 5.08
C ASP A 303 -16.70 7.01 4.45
N LEU A 304 -15.98 7.93 5.08
CA LEU A 304 -15.82 9.34 4.68
C LEU A 304 -17.13 10.12 4.65
N ARG A 305 -18.03 9.81 5.57
CA ARG A 305 -19.29 10.55 5.81
C ARG A 305 -19.28 11.19 7.19
N GLY A 306 -20.19 12.13 7.39
CA GLY A 306 -20.40 12.77 8.67
C GLY A 306 -21.82 13.30 8.78
N GLU A 307 -22.52 13.00 9.89
CA GLU A 307 -23.89 13.44 10.10
C GLU A 307 -23.96 14.90 10.57
N GLN A 308 -23.14 15.25 11.56
CA GLN A 308 -23.08 16.58 12.16
C GLN A 308 -21.63 17.05 12.26
N LEU A 309 -21.21 17.86 11.30
CA LEU A 309 -19.87 18.42 11.27
C LEU A 309 -19.91 19.87 11.78
N GLY A 310 -19.23 20.14 12.89
CA GLY A 310 -19.02 21.49 13.41
C GLY A 310 -18.14 22.34 12.49
N ASP A 311 -18.20 23.66 12.63
CA ASP A 311 -17.44 24.57 11.75
C ASP A 311 -15.92 24.42 11.92
N ALA A 312 -15.45 24.08 13.11
CA ALA A 312 -14.04 23.75 13.35
C ALA A 312 -13.59 22.53 12.53
N THR A 313 -14.41 21.47 12.48
CA THR A 313 -14.17 20.27 11.68
C THR A 313 -14.19 20.60 10.18
N LYS A 314 -15.18 21.35 9.70
CA LYS A 314 -15.25 21.80 8.29
C LYS A 314 -14.02 22.60 7.89
N SER A 315 -13.60 23.54 8.75
CA SER A 315 -12.39 24.35 8.52
C SER A 315 -11.12 23.50 8.53
N ALA A 316 -11.02 22.52 9.42
CA ALA A 316 -9.87 21.59 9.47
C ALA A 316 -9.77 20.70 8.23
N LEU A 317 -10.92 20.23 7.71
CA LEU A 317 -11.02 19.49 6.45
C LEU A 317 -10.60 20.37 5.26
N ALA A 318 -11.17 21.58 5.15
CA ALA A 318 -10.92 22.50 4.04
C ALA A 318 -9.44 22.92 3.92
N ARG A 319 -8.75 23.13 5.06
CA ARG A 319 -7.31 23.40 5.08
C ARG A 319 -6.49 22.29 4.46
N ARG A 320 -6.95 21.04 4.55
CA ARG A 320 -6.30 19.85 3.97
C ARG A 320 -6.80 19.50 2.56
N GLY A 321 -7.70 20.30 1.98
CA GLY A 321 -8.26 20.09 0.64
C GLY A 321 -9.40 19.08 0.60
N PHE A 322 -10.13 18.94 1.71
CA PHE A 322 -11.31 18.08 1.80
C PHE A 322 -12.55 18.90 2.16
N PHE A 323 -13.66 18.61 1.52
CA PHE A 323 -14.86 19.41 1.61
C PHE A 323 -16.08 18.54 1.92
N PRO A 324 -16.78 18.81 3.03
CA PRO A 324 -18.04 18.14 3.31
C PRO A 324 -19.14 18.69 2.41
N VAL A 325 -19.71 17.85 1.56
CA VAL A 325 -20.77 18.17 0.62
C VAL A 325 -22.02 17.39 0.98
N ARG A 326 -23.16 18.08 1.06
CA ARG A 326 -24.46 17.44 1.26
C ARG A 326 -25.13 17.28 -0.09
N ARG A 327 -25.41 16.04 -0.50
CA ARG A 327 -26.19 15.79 -1.73
C ARG A 327 -27.67 16.06 -1.47
N SER A 328 -28.38 16.52 -2.50
CA SER A 328 -29.81 16.76 -2.42
C SER A 328 -30.55 15.48 -1.99
N GLY A 329 -31.34 15.57 -0.92
CA GLY A 329 -32.11 14.44 -0.36
C GLY A 329 -31.33 13.56 0.65
N GLN A 330 -30.05 13.85 0.94
CA GLN A 330 -29.27 13.16 1.98
C GLN A 330 -29.13 14.03 3.23
N GLN A 331 -29.15 13.41 4.42
CA GLN A 331 -28.96 14.14 5.69
C GLN A 331 -27.50 14.26 6.07
N ASP A 332 -26.67 13.31 5.67
CA ASP A 332 -25.24 13.24 5.92
C ASP A 332 -24.41 13.99 4.88
N PHE A 333 -23.22 14.41 5.30
CA PHE A 333 -22.21 14.98 4.43
C PHE A 333 -21.33 13.86 3.88
N GLU A 334 -21.00 13.95 2.61
CA GLU A 334 -19.91 13.19 2.00
C GLU A 334 -18.65 14.06 1.94
N ILE A 335 -17.49 13.55 2.33
CA ILE A 335 -16.23 14.31 2.35
C ILE A 335 -15.53 14.12 1.01
N LEU A 336 -15.68 15.08 0.11
CA LEU A 336 -15.02 15.10 -1.21
C LEU A 336 -13.62 15.70 -1.10
N SER A 337 -12.75 15.41 -2.08
CA SER A 337 -11.44 16.05 -2.21
C SER A 337 -11.44 17.12 -3.28
N GLU A 338 -10.41 17.97 -3.31
CA GLU A 338 -10.26 18.99 -4.37
C GLU A 338 -9.77 18.40 -5.71
N ASN A 339 -9.18 17.20 -5.69
CA ASN A 339 -8.50 16.60 -6.83
C ASN A 339 -9.23 15.39 -7.45
N GLY A 340 -10.52 15.26 -7.17
CA GLY A 340 -11.30 14.11 -7.67
C GLY A 340 -11.15 12.84 -6.83
N ASP A 341 -11.73 11.75 -7.33
CA ASP A 341 -11.76 10.44 -6.67
C ASP A 341 -11.10 9.39 -7.57
N LEU A 342 -10.27 8.55 -6.96
CA LEU A 342 -9.74 7.34 -7.60
C LEU A 342 -10.37 6.11 -6.93
N GLN A 343 -11.04 5.28 -7.72
CA GLN A 343 -11.67 4.04 -7.27
C GLN A 343 -10.88 2.86 -7.82
N VAL A 344 -10.59 1.87 -6.99
CA VAL A 344 -9.83 0.67 -7.38
C VAL A 344 -10.59 -0.54 -6.91
N THR A 345 -11.12 -1.32 -7.84
CA THR A 345 -11.86 -2.55 -7.54
C THR A 345 -10.97 -3.76 -7.79
N LEU A 346 -10.88 -4.62 -6.78
CA LEU A 346 -10.12 -5.86 -6.83
C LEU A 346 -11.01 -7.03 -7.27
N LYS A 347 -10.37 -8.12 -7.68
CA LYS A 347 -11.03 -9.37 -8.11
C LYS A 347 -11.90 -10.01 -7.01
N ASP A 348 -11.53 -9.80 -5.74
CA ASP A 348 -12.29 -10.30 -4.59
C ASP A 348 -13.51 -9.44 -4.23
N GLY A 349 -13.78 -8.39 -4.99
CA GLY A 349 -14.92 -7.49 -4.80
C GLY A 349 -14.69 -6.38 -3.79
N VAL A 350 -13.47 -6.23 -3.25
CA VAL A 350 -13.11 -5.07 -2.44
C VAL A 350 -12.84 -3.87 -3.34
N GLN A 351 -13.51 -2.76 -3.08
CA GLN A 351 -13.30 -1.50 -3.77
C GLN A 351 -12.70 -0.46 -2.82
N TYR A 352 -11.55 0.10 -3.18
CA TYR A 352 -10.94 1.25 -2.51
C TYR A 352 -11.43 2.55 -3.13
N LEU A 353 -11.60 3.56 -2.29
CA LEU A 353 -11.85 4.94 -2.69
C LEU A 353 -10.73 5.80 -2.10
N LEU A 354 -9.92 6.40 -2.96
CA LEU A 354 -8.83 7.29 -2.61
C LEU A 354 -9.19 8.73 -2.95
N ARG A 355 -9.00 9.66 -2.00
CA ARG A 355 -9.27 11.08 -2.13
C ARG A 355 -8.03 11.87 -1.73
N PHE A 356 -7.39 12.53 -2.69
CA PHE A 356 -6.16 13.28 -2.49
C PHE A 356 -6.47 14.75 -2.21
N GLY A 357 -5.99 15.23 -1.06
CA GLY A 357 -6.15 16.62 -0.65
C GLY A 357 -4.98 17.50 -1.10
N LYS A 358 -4.71 18.56 -0.32
CA LYS A 358 -3.61 19.52 -0.53
C LYS A 358 -2.26 18.97 -0.13
N GLY A 359 -1.20 19.75 -0.44
CA GLY A 359 0.15 19.50 0.07
C GLY A 359 0.18 19.45 1.60
N ALA A 360 0.94 18.52 2.14
CA ALA A 360 1.09 18.22 3.58
C ALA A 360 2.49 18.55 4.11
N GLY A 361 3.20 19.50 3.49
CA GLY A 361 4.57 19.85 3.83
C GLY A 361 5.60 19.11 3.00
N VAL A 362 6.85 19.15 3.45
CA VAL A 362 7.99 18.51 2.79
C VAL A 362 8.62 17.48 3.71
N SER A 363 9.21 16.44 3.13
CA SER A 363 10.11 15.51 3.81
C SER A 363 11.46 15.49 3.10
N PHE A 364 12.50 15.14 3.86
CA PHE A 364 13.85 14.99 3.34
C PHE A 364 14.16 13.50 3.29
N GLU A 365 14.38 12.97 2.09
CA GLU A 365 14.74 11.57 1.90
C GLU A 365 16.22 11.50 1.52
N PRO A 366 17.00 10.56 2.09
CA PRO A 366 18.34 10.28 1.62
C PRO A 366 18.27 9.90 0.14
N THR A 367 19.11 10.47 -0.69
CA THR A 367 19.26 9.99 -2.06
C THR A 367 20.08 8.70 -2.02
N ASP A 368 19.51 7.61 -2.57
CA ASP A 368 20.24 6.37 -2.85
C ASP A 368 21.21 6.60 -4.04
N VAL A 369 22.11 7.57 -3.92
CA VAL A 369 23.19 7.73 -4.87
C VAL A 369 24.39 6.99 -4.30
N GLU A 370 24.49 5.71 -4.62
CA GLU A 370 25.75 4.97 -4.56
C GLU A 370 26.71 5.51 -5.65
N ASP A 371 27.17 6.74 -5.53
CA ASP A 371 28.39 7.17 -6.18
C ASP A 371 29.53 7.03 -5.14
N PRO A 372 30.35 5.97 -5.22
CA PRO A 372 31.43 5.74 -4.26
C PRO A 372 32.50 6.84 -4.27
N ASN A 373 32.42 7.82 -5.18
CA ASN A 373 33.36 8.93 -5.32
C ASN A 373 32.75 10.31 -5.00
N ALA A 374 31.48 10.38 -4.58
CA ALA A 374 30.91 11.65 -4.13
C ALA A 374 31.49 12.05 -2.76
N PRO A 375 31.91 13.32 -2.56
CA PRO A 375 32.31 13.80 -1.25
C PRO A 375 31.16 13.61 -0.25
N ALA A 376 31.46 13.14 0.96
CA ALA A 376 30.48 12.82 2.00
C ALA A 376 29.62 14.03 2.44
N ASP A 377 30.02 15.26 2.12
CA ASP A 377 29.30 16.50 2.42
C ASP A 377 28.22 16.88 1.39
N ASP A 378 28.16 16.21 0.23
CA ASP A 378 27.23 16.53 -0.87
C ASP A 378 26.13 15.46 -1.05
N ALA A 379 25.80 14.68 -0.04
CA ALA A 379 24.59 13.84 -0.09
C ALA A 379 23.35 14.75 -0.23
N GLN A 380 23.04 15.11 -1.47
CA GLN A 380 21.86 15.92 -1.81
C GLN A 380 20.61 15.20 -1.32
N LYS A 381 20.07 15.65 -0.20
CA LYS A 381 18.79 15.15 0.30
C LYS A 381 17.70 15.57 -0.67
N LYS A 382 17.00 14.60 -1.21
CA LYS A 382 15.87 14.87 -2.08
C LYS A 382 14.72 15.42 -1.26
N VAL A 383 14.37 16.67 -1.50
CA VAL A 383 13.16 17.28 -0.93
C VAL A 383 11.94 16.68 -1.61
N THR A 384 11.13 15.98 -0.86
CA THR A 384 9.89 15.37 -1.35
C THR A 384 8.70 16.15 -0.81
N ILE A 385 7.86 16.65 -1.70
CA ILE A 385 6.56 17.26 -1.32
C ILE A 385 5.63 16.12 -0.93
N ASN A 386 4.91 16.31 0.16
CA ASN A 386 3.93 15.36 0.65
C ASN A 386 2.51 15.85 0.41
N ARG A 387 1.53 14.94 0.42
CA ARG A 387 0.12 15.21 0.18
C ARG A 387 -0.77 14.43 1.14
N PHE A 388 -1.87 15.09 1.57
CA PHE A 388 -2.89 14.41 2.36
C PHE A 388 -3.71 13.45 1.49
N LEU A 389 -4.05 12.30 2.07
CA LEU A 389 -4.86 11.25 1.45
C LEU A 389 -5.88 10.72 2.46
N LEU A 390 -7.12 10.62 2.04
CA LEU A 390 -8.17 9.86 2.70
C LEU A 390 -8.43 8.58 1.92
N VAL A 391 -8.55 7.47 2.64
CA VAL A 391 -8.86 6.15 2.08
C VAL A 391 -10.06 5.56 2.80
N THR A 392 -10.94 4.93 2.06
CA THR A 392 -11.99 4.04 2.57
C THR A 392 -12.18 2.87 1.63
N THR A 393 -12.78 1.79 2.13
CA THR A 393 -13.12 0.62 1.32
C THR A 393 -14.58 0.27 1.46
N ARG A 394 -15.11 -0.36 0.42
CA ARG A 394 -16.47 -0.91 0.39
C ARG A 394 -16.51 -2.21 -0.42
N VAL A 395 -17.58 -2.96 -0.26
CA VAL A 395 -17.83 -4.10 -1.13
C VAL A 395 -18.49 -3.62 -2.43
N ASP A 396 -17.95 -4.04 -3.56
CA ASP A 396 -18.59 -3.86 -4.86
C ASP A 396 -19.53 -5.04 -5.12
N GLU A 397 -20.83 -4.84 -4.85
CA GLU A 397 -21.85 -5.87 -4.97
C GLU A 397 -21.98 -6.41 -6.40
N SER A 398 -21.59 -5.62 -7.42
CA SER A 398 -21.66 -6.05 -8.83
C SER A 398 -20.73 -7.25 -9.12
N LYS A 399 -19.71 -7.48 -8.28
CA LYS A 399 -18.78 -8.62 -8.36
C LYS A 399 -19.40 -9.93 -7.85
N PHE A 400 -20.57 -9.87 -7.23
CA PHE A 400 -21.29 -11.02 -6.68
C PHE A 400 -22.68 -11.17 -7.32
N PRO A 401 -22.75 -11.36 -8.65
CA PRO A 401 -24.03 -11.52 -9.32
C PRO A 401 -24.80 -12.73 -8.76
N GLU A 402 -26.12 -12.69 -8.84
CA GLU A 402 -26.92 -13.84 -8.48
C GLU A 402 -26.54 -15.03 -9.38
N PRO A 403 -26.28 -16.21 -8.80
CA PRO A 403 -25.92 -17.37 -9.59
C PRO A 403 -27.09 -17.83 -10.43
N GLN A 404 -26.82 -18.23 -11.66
CA GLN A 404 -27.83 -18.90 -12.47
C GLN A 404 -28.12 -20.28 -11.88
N LEU A 405 -29.29 -20.42 -11.29
CA LEU A 405 -29.76 -21.66 -10.69
C LEU A 405 -30.35 -22.56 -11.78
N GLU A 406 -30.07 -23.86 -11.70
CA GLU A 406 -30.69 -24.84 -12.57
C GLU A 406 -32.17 -25.07 -12.17
N ARG A 407 -33.05 -25.15 -13.16
CA ARG A 407 -34.47 -25.44 -12.91
C ARG A 407 -34.63 -26.87 -12.45
N VAL A 408 -35.28 -27.04 -11.30
CA VAL A 408 -35.59 -28.37 -10.73
C VAL A 408 -36.81 -28.93 -11.44
N PRO A 409 -36.70 -30.06 -12.15
CA PRO A 409 -37.85 -30.70 -12.79
C PRO A 409 -38.84 -31.18 -11.73
N GLN A 410 -40.12 -30.90 -11.92
CA GLN A 410 -41.16 -31.31 -10.97
C GLN A 410 -41.81 -32.63 -11.35
N THR A 411 -41.85 -32.95 -12.64
CA THR A 411 -42.47 -34.15 -13.19
C THR A 411 -41.52 -34.97 -14.04
N VAL A 412 -41.84 -36.23 -14.23
CA VAL A 412 -41.10 -37.17 -15.09
C VAL A 412 -41.05 -36.67 -16.53
N GLU A 413 -42.15 -36.05 -17.01
CA GLU A 413 -42.27 -35.50 -18.37
C GLU A 413 -41.29 -34.33 -18.55
N GLU A 414 -41.15 -33.44 -17.53
CA GLU A 414 -40.18 -32.35 -17.56
C GLU A 414 -38.75 -32.89 -17.59
N LEU A 415 -38.43 -33.93 -16.80
CA LEU A 415 -37.11 -34.56 -16.80
C LEU A 415 -36.80 -35.16 -18.18
N LYS A 416 -37.72 -35.91 -18.77
CA LYS A 416 -37.57 -36.47 -20.12
C LYS A 416 -37.34 -35.39 -21.17
N ALA A 417 -38.05 -34.26 -21.09
CA ALA A 417 -37.86 -33.13 -21.98
C ALA A 417 -36.46 -32.47 -21.84
N ILE A 418 -35.98 -32.30 -20.59
CA ILE A 418 -34.65 -31.76 -20.31
C ILE A 418 -33.55 -32.69 -20.84
N GLU A 419 -33.67 -34.00 -20.63
CA GLU A 419 -32.69 -34.96 -21.11
C GLU A 419 -32.67 -35.05 -22.65
N ALA A 420 -33.84 -34.99 -23.28
CA ALA A 420 -33.93 -34.93 -24.74
C ALA A 420 -33.28 -33.66 -25.31
N ALA A 421 -33.49 -32.51 -24.67
CA ALA A 421 -32.84 -31.25 -25.05
C ALA A 421 -31.31 -31.30 -24.86
N LYS A 422 -30.82 -31.86 -23.75
CA LYS A 422 -29.39 -32.08 -23.53
C LYS A 422 -28.77 -33.00 -24.61
N LYS A 423 -29.46 -34.09 -24.96
CA LYS A 423 -29.03 -35.04 -26.02
C LYS A 423 -29.01 -34.37 -27.41
N ALA A 424 -29.98 -33.51 -27.72
CA ALA A 424 -29.99 -32.75 -28.98
C ALA A 424 -28.83 -31.75 -29.12
N ILE A 425 -28.43 -31.11 -28.02
CA ILE A 425 -27.28 -30.17 -27.98
C ILE A 425 -25.93 -30.91 -28.11
N LEU A 426 -25.83 -32.10 -27.55
CA LEU A 426 -24.63 -32.93 -27.58
C LEU A 426 -24.47 -33.76 -28.86
N SER A 427 -25.54 -33.91 -29.67
CA SER A 427 -25.44 -34.58 -30.97
C SER A 427 -24.81 -33.63 -31.99
N PRO A 428 -23.69 -34.01 -32.64
CA PRO A 428 -23.12 -33.17 -33.69
C PRO A 428 -24.16 -32.97 -34.79
N ALA A 429 -24.40 -31.71 -35.16
CA ALA A 429 -25.29 -31.37 -36.27
C ALA A 429 -24.88 -32.19 -37.50
N ALA A 430 -25.81 -32.98 -38.01
CA ALA A 430 -25.59 -33.71 -39.25
C ALA A 430 -25.13 -32.72 -40.35
N PRO A 431 -24.10 -33.04 -41.13
CA PRO A 431 -23.67 -32.15 -42.20
C PRO A 431 -24.84 -31.86 -43.12
N ALA A 432 -25.05 -30.57 -43.41
CA ALA A 432 -26.09 -30.13 -44.33
C ALA A 432 -25.96 -30.91 -45.62
N PRO A 433 -27.09 -31.43 -46.24
CA PRO A 433 -27.02 -32.16 -47.48
C PRO A 433 -26.37 -31.29 -48.57
N ALA A 434 -25.37 -31.84 -49.24
CA ALA A 434 -24.69 -31.18 -50.37
C ALA A 434 -25.71 -30.74 -51.41
N PRO A 435 -25.63 -29.53 -51.98
CA PRO A 435 -26.53 -29.10 -53.03
C PRO A 435 -26.42 -30.03 -54.23
N ALA A 436 -27.55 -30.47 -54.75
CA ALA A 436 -27.66 -31.33 -55.93
C ALA A 436 -26.98 -30.67 -57.14
N PRO A 437 -26.22 -31.40 -57.98
CA PRO A 437 -25.60 -30.84 -59.16
C PRO A 437 -26.66 -30.61 -60.27
N GLY A 438 -26.78 -29.35 -60.70
CA GLY A 438 -27.52 -29.08 -61.93
C GLY A 438 -28.55 -27.96 -61.90
N ALA A 439 -28.11 -26.70 -61.94
CA ALA A 439 -28.84 -25.60 -62.59
C ALA A 439 -27.85 -24.57 -63.12
N PRO A 440 -27.99 -24.06 -64.33
CA PRO A 440 -27.00 -23.19 -64.97
C PRO A 440 -27.04 -21.78 -64.41
N VAL A 441 -25.86 -21.27 -64.04
CA VAL A 441 -25.65 -19.91 -63.56
C VAL A 441 -25.60 -18.94 -64.74
N ALA A 442 -26.42 -17.91 -64.70
CA ALA A 442 -26.34 -16.77 -65.63
C ALA A 442 -25.13 -15.89 -65.31
N PRO A 443 -24.47 -15.27 -66.30
CA PRO A 443 -23.24 -14.50 -66.09
C PRO A 443 -23.53 -13.15 -65.43
N ALA A 444 -22.73 -12.79 -64.43
CA ALA A 444 -22.66 -11.45 -63.84
C ALA A 444 -21.70 -10.55 -64.65
N PRO A 445 -21.94 -9.23 -64.69
CA PRO A 445 -21.15 -8.31 -65.52
C PRO A 445 -19.78 -7.95 -64.91
N ASP A 446 -18.85 -7.67 -65.79
CA ASP A 446 -17.44 -7.34 -65.59
C ASP A 446 -17.20 -6.15 -64.65
N ALA A 447 -16.23 -6.30 -63.72
CA ALA A 447 -15.54 -5.21 -63.06
C ALA A 447 -14.00 -5.36 -63.34
N PRO A 448 -13.26 -4.25 -63.55
CA PRO A 448 -11.93 -4.31 -64.16
C PRO A 448 -10.82 -4.72 -63.18
N ALA A 449 -9.88 -5.44 -63.72
CA ALA A 449 -8.68 -5.95 -63.04
C ALA A 449 -7.67 -4.86 -62.66
N ALA A 450 -7.15 -4.95 -61.43
CA ALA A 450 -5.92 -4.25 -61.03
C ALA A 450 -4.74 -5.22 -61.01
N PRO A 451 -3.51 -4.77 -61.39
CA PRO A 451 -2.37 -5.65 -61.65
C PRO A 451 -1.67 -6.13 -60.38
N ALA A 452 -1.18 -7.35 -60.44
CA ALA A 452 -0.36 -8.00 -59.43
C ALA A 452 1.10 -7.48 -59.46
N PRO A 453 1.78 -7.37 -58.30
CA PRO A 453 3.24 -7.31 -58.30
C PRO A 453 3.87 -8.66 -57.99
N ASP A 454 5.01 -8.87 -58.63
CA ASP A 454 5.86 -10.04 -58.67
C ASP A 454 6.38 -10.52 -57.29
N ALA A 455 6.46 -11.85 -57.18
CA ALA A 455 7.22 -12.54 -56.13
C ALA A 455 8.69 -12.73 -56.56
N PRO A 456 9.66 -12.67 -55.66
CA PRO A 456 10.94 -13.34 -55.82
C PRO A 456 11.05 -14.60 -54.97
N SER A 457 11.57 -15.64 -55.61
CA SER A 457 11.94 -16.96 -55.06
C SER A 457 13.14 -16.94 -54.08
N PRO A 458 13.38 -18.05 -53.37
CA PRO A 458 14.15 -18.09 -52.15
C PRO A 458 15.66 -18.31 -52.37
N ALA A 459 16.46 -17.80 -51.44
CA ALA A 459 17.88 -18.14 -51.30
C ALA A 459 18.12 -18.99 -50.08
N GLU A 460 18.79 -20.09 -50.30
CA GLU A 460 19.28 -21.09 -49.33
C GLU A 460 20.40 -20.55 -48.42
N GLY A 461 20.50 -21.16 -47.27
CA GLY A 461 21.80 -21.39 -46.60
C GLY A 461 21.92 -20.78 -45.20
N THR A 462 21.93 -21.47 -44.21
CA THR A 462 22.99 -22.14 -43.45
C THR A 462 22.61 -22.24 -42.00
N THR A 463 22.44 -23.44 -41.53
CA THR A 463 22.37 -23.85 -40.13
C THR A 463 23.72 -23.61 -39.42
N ALA A 464 23.70 -22.97 -38.26
CA ALA A 464 24.76 -23.07 -37.27
C ALA A 464 24.13 -23.43 -35.92
N GLU A 465 24.34 -24.67 -35.59
CA GLU A 465 24.03 -25.32 -34.30
C GLU A 465 25.06 -24.86 -33.27
N PHE A 466 24.61 -24.23 -32.16
CA PHE A 466 25.42 -24.05 -30.95
C PHE A 466 24.81 -24.81 -29.81
N ASP A 467 25.47 -25.94 -29.51
CA ASP A 467 25.25 -26.80 -28.35
C ASP A 467 25.90 -26.14 -27.12
N VAL A 468 25.11 -25.75 -26.12
CA VAL A 468 25.61 -25.31 -24.81
C VAL A 468 25.01 -26.20 -23.72
N LYS A 469 25.84 -27.13 -23.25
CA LYS A 469 25.58 -27.96 -22.06
C LYS A 469 25.56 -27.09 -20.79
N PRO A 470 24.61 -27.28 -19.86
CA PRO A 470 24.69 -26.68 -18.54
C PRO A 470 25.65 -27.44 -17.63
N GLN A 471 26.67 -26.75 -17.12
CA GLN A 471 27.52 -27.26 -16.04
C GLN A 471 26.83 -27.10 -14.70
N ALA A 472 26.69 -28.21 -13.99
CA ALA A 472 26.25 -28.26 -12.61
C ALA A 472 27.35 -27.73 -11.68
N LEU A 473 27.09 -26.67 -10.94
CA LEU A 473 27.91 -26.20 -9.83
C LEU A 473 27.35 -26.73 -8.51
N ASN A 474 28.08 -27.71 -7.99
CA ASN A 474 27.91 -28.28 -6.67
C ASN A 474 28.34 -27.26 -5.60
N ARG A 475 27.46 -26.85 -4.70
CA ARG A 475 27.79 -26.17 -3.44
C ARG A 475 27.15 -26.92 -2.28
N GLN A 476 27.97 -27.67 -1.61
CA GLN A 476 27.69 -28.19 -0.27
C GLN A 476 27.81 -27.08 0.76
N GLY A 477 26.86 -27.04 1.70
CA GLY A 477 27.09 -26.70 3.10
C GLY A 477 26.73 -25.29 3.52
N ALA A 478 25.53 -25.11 4.07
CA ALA A 478 25.34 -24.42 5.36
C ALA A 478 23.91 -24.69 5.88
N LYS A 479 23.85 -25.41 7.02
CA LYS A 479 22.63 -25.58 7.80
C LYS A 479 22.36 -24.24 8.53
N GLY A 480 21.25 -23.60 8.23
CA GLY A 480 20.72 -22.46 8.97
C GLY A 480 19.20 -22.57 8.99
N PHE A 481 18.65 -22.76 10.18
CA PHE A 481 17.24 -22.79 10.47
C PHE A 481 16.60 -21.45 10.11
N ASN A 482 15.69 -21.42 9.15
CA ASN A 482 14.68 -20.38 9.04
C ASN A 482 13.33 -21.04 8.81
N LYS A 483 12.55 -21.13 9.89
CA LYS A 483 11.12 -21.40 9.79
C LYS A 483 10.43 -20.12 9.28
N PHE A 484 10.39 -19.94 7.99
CA PHE A 484 9.35 -19.12 7.37
C PHE A 484 8.06 -19.94 7.41
N VAL A 485 7.11 -19.48 8.20
CA VAL A 485 5.72 -19.90 8.04
C VAL A 485 5.22 -19.18 6.77
N SER A 486 5.44 -19.79 5.63
CA SER A 486 4.71 -19.45 4.42
C SER A 486 3.24 -19.82 4.67
N TYR A 487 2.37 -18.84 4.58
CA TYR A 487 0.94 -19.09 4.39
C TYR A 487 0.81 -19.79 3.04
N GLN A 488 0.76 -21.13 3.08
CA GLN A 488 0.27 -21.89 1.95
C GLN A 488 -1.23 -21.61 1.86
N GLU A 489 -1.66 -21.04 0.76
CA GLU A 489 -3.03 -21.23 0.28
C GLU A 489 -3.37 -22.72 0.46
N PRO A 490 -4.53 -23.05 1.06
CA PRO A 490 -4.97 -24.41 1.04
C PRO A 490 -5.08 -24.80 -0.44
N ALA A 491 -4.18 -25.68 -0.88
CA ALA A 491 -4.32 -26.36 -2.15
C ALA A 491 -5.77 -26.85 -2.21
N VAL A 492 -6.52 -26.35 -3.19
CA VAL A 492 -7.76 -26.97 -3.59
C VAL A 492 -7.32 -28.39 -3.96
N GLN A 493 -7.49 -29.31 -3.03
CA GLN A 493 -7.43 -30.72 -3.35
C GLN A 493 -8.52 -30.90 -4.40
N GLU A 494 -8.11 -31.12 -5.64
CA GLU A 494 -8.98 -31.83 -6.57
C GLU A 494 -9.52 -33.01 -5.79
N PRO A 495 -10.85 -33.18 -5.69
CA PRO A 495 -11.40 -34.34 -5.03
C PRO A 495 -10.73 -35.54 -5.70
N ALA A 496 -10.02 -36.34 -4.90
CA ALA A 496 -9.48 -37.60 -5.32
C ALA A 496 -10.56 -38.26 -6.15
N ALA A 497 -10.18 -38.69 -7.36
CA ALA A 497 -11.08 -39.38 -8.27
C ALA A 497 -11.91 -40.37 -7.44
N ALA A 498 -13.17 -40.04 -7.27
CA ALA A 498 -14.11 -40.96 -6.66
C ALA A 498 -13.94 -42.25 -7.45
N LEU A 499 -13.54 -43.31 -6.75
CA LEU A 499 -13.63 -44.66 -7.30
C LEU A 499 -14.98 -44.76 -7.97
N GLU A 500 -14.96 -44.85 -9.29
CA GLU A 500 -16.18 -45.10 -10.06
C GLU A 500 -16.88 -46.29 -9.40
N PRO A 501 -18.14 -46.15 -8.97
CA PRO A 501 -18.91 -47.31 -8.58
C PRO A 501 -18.91 -48.25 -9.80
N PRO A 502 -18.87 -49.60 -9.61
CA PRO A 502 -18.83 -50.54 -10.70
C PRO A 502 -19.95 -50.19 -11.67
N ALA A 503 -19.61 -50.03 -12.95
CA ALA A 503 -20.50 -49.67 -14.02
C ALA A 503 -21.72 -50.62 -14.00
N ALA A 504 -22.78 -50.24 -13.30
CA ALA A 504 -24.09 -50.74 -13.55
C ALA A 504 -24.39 -50.32 -15.00
N GLN A 505 -24.60 -51.24 -15.88
CA GLN A 505 -25.01 -51.00 -17.27
C GLN A 505 -26.16 -50.01 -17.23
N GLU A 506 -25.91 -48.73 -17.54
CA GLU A 506 -26.96 -47.73 -17.69
C GLU A 506 -27.85 -48.25 -18.84
N LYS A 507 -29.07 -48.69 -18.49
CA LYS A 507 -30.08 -49.00 -19.48
C LYS A 507 -30.28 -47.77 -20.37
N ALA A 508 -30.39 -47.99 -21.66
CA ALA A 508 -30.68 -46.87 -22.57
C ALA A 508 -31.94 -46.15 -22.09
N ILE A 509 -31.93 -44.82 -22.14
CA ILE A 509 -33.00 -43.91 -21.64
C ILE A 509 -34.40 -44.33 -22.15
N GLU A 510 -34.46 -45.05 -23.26
CA GLU A 510 -35.67 -45.53 -23.93
C GLU A 510 -36.27 -46.83 -23.34
N GLU A 511 -35.55 -47.50 -22.40
CA GLU A 511 -35.96 -48.78 -21.80
C GLU A 511 -36.32 -48.69 -20.31
N LEU A 512 -36.39 -47.48 -19.73
CA LEU A 512 -36.67 -47.28 -18.30
C LEU A 512 -38.17 -47.43 -18.01
N THR A 513 -38.49 -48.17 -16.93
CA THR A 513 -39.85 -48.29 -16.40
C THR A 513 -40.31 -47.00 -15.71
N ASP A 514 -41.60 -46.82 -15.49
CA ASP A 514 -42.15 -45.64 -14.80
C ASP A 514 -41.62 -45.46 -13.37
N ASP A 515 -41.30 -46.55 -12.68
CA ASP A 515 -40.75 -46.49 -11.33
C ASP A 515 -39.24 -46.10 -11.35
N GLU A 516 -38.46 -46.58 -12.31
CA GLU A 516 -37.07 -46.15 -12.55
C GLU A 516 -37.01 -44.66 -12.94
N TRP A 517 -38.00 -44.16 -13.70
CA TRP A 517 -38.09 -42.73 -14.01
C TRP A 517 -38.44 -41.87 -12.79
N LYS A 518 -39.26 -42.36 -11.85
CA LYS A 518 -39.54 -41.63 -10.59
C LYS A 518 -38.28 -41.55 -9.71
N GLU A 519 -37.56 -42.66 -9.54
CA GLU A 519 -36.31 -42.70 -8.78
C GLU A 519 -35.26 -41.75 -9.38
N ARG A 520 -35.14 -41.77 -10.71
CA ARG A 520 -34.23 -40.85 -11.42
C ARG A 520 -34.65 -39.38 -11.27
N LEU A 521 -35.95 -39.09 -11.25
CA LEU A 521 -36.45 -37.73 -10.98
C LEU A 521 -36.05 -37.25 -9.58
N GLU A 522 -36.21 -38.08 -8.55
CA GLU A 522 -35.83 -37.71 -7.18
C GLU A 522 -34.32 -37.54 -7.06
N ALA A 523 -33.52 -38.40 -7.65
CA ALA A 523 -32.04 -38.26 -7.67
C ALA A 523 -31.60 -36.97 -8.40
N GLU A 524 -32.24 -36.63 -9.54
CA GLU A 524 -31.90 -35.42 -10.29
C GLU A 524 -32.36 -34.14 -9.55
N LYS A 525 -33.52 -34.17 -8.85
CA LYS A 525 -33.95 -33.10 -7.95
C LYS A 525 -32.93 -32.86 -6.84
N GLU A 526 -32.47 -33.92 -6.19
CA GLU A 526 -31.48 -33.83 -5.11
C GLU A 526 -30.14 -33.27 -5.64
N ARG A 527 -29.68 -33.76 -6.79
CA ARG A 527 -28.47 -33.29 -7.46
C ARG A 527 -28.56 -31.79 -7.78
N ILE A 528 -29.63 -31.34 -8.42
CA ILE A 528 -29.83 -29.95 -8.81
C ILE A 528 -29.95 -29.04 -7.56
N ASN A 529 -30.72 -29.46 -6.55
CA ASN A 529 -30.88 -28.72 -5.32
C ASN A 529 -29.51 -28.53 -4.61
N LYS A 530 -28.74 -29.62 -4.52
CA LYS A 530 -27.39 -29.58 -3.93
C LYS A 530 -26.46 -28.65 -4.72
N GLU A 531 -26.48 -28.71 -6.05
CA GLU A 531 -25.68 -27.85 -6.91
C GLU A 531 -26.12 -26.37 -6.81
N ASN A 532 -27.42 -26.12 -6.80
CA ASN A 532 -27.97 -24.78 -6.60
C ASN A 532 -27.57 -24.21 -5.22
N GLN A 533 -27.68 -25.01 -4.17
CA GLN A 533 -27.27 -24.62 -2.83
C GLN A 533 -25.78 -24.31 -2.79
N ARG A 534 -24.94 -25.16 -3.40
CA ARG A 534 -23.51 -24.92 -3.50
C ARG A 534 -23.16 -23.58 -4.17
N LYS A 535 -23.88 -23.23 -5.26
CA LYS A 535 -23.68 -21.94 -5.95
C LYS A 535 -24.09 -20.76 -5.08
N LEU A 536 -25.18 -20.89 -4.31
CA LEU A 536 -25.59 -19.84 -3.36
C LEU A 536 -24.61 -19.69 -2.20
N ASP A 537 -24.14 -20.81 -1.64
CA ASP A 537 -23.17 -20.80 -0.53
C ASP A 537 -21.85 -20.19 -0.99
N GLN A 538 -21.34 -20.58 -2.16
CA GLN A 538 -20.11 -20.00 -2.73
C GLN A 538 -20.22 -18.48 -2.92
N ARG A 539 -21.37 -17.96 -3.38
CA ARG A 539 -21.61 -16.52 -3.49
C ARG A 539 -21.58 -15.86 -2.11
N LYS A 540 -22.27 -16.47 -1.14
CA LYS A 540 -22.34 -15.99 0.24
C LYS A 540 -20.96 -15.93 0.87
N ASP A 541 -20.20 -17.02 0.80
CA ASP A 541 -18.85 -17.11 1.37
C ASP A 541 -17.91 -16.05 0.80
N LYS A 542 -17.94 -15.85 -0.52
CA LYS A 542 -17.15 -14.79 -1.17
C LYS A 542 -17.54 -13.39 -0.70
N MET A 543 -18.85 -13.13 -0.57
CA MET A 543 -19.34 -11.83 -0.11
C MET A 543 -18.95 -11.58 1.37
N GLU A 544 -19.08 -12.58 2.24
CA GLU A 544 -18.68 -12.50 3.64
C GLU A 544 -17.17 -12.27 3.79
N ALA A 545 -16.35 -12.95 2.97
CA ALA A 545 -14.92 -12.73 2.95
C ALA A 545 -14.56 -11.29 2.54
N ALA A 546 -15.22 -10.75 1.50
CA ALA A 546 -15.04 -9.36 1.07
C ALA A 546 -15.50 -8.37 2.16
N GLN A 547 -16.64 -8.61 2.81
CA GLN A 547 -17.13 -7.78 3.91
C GLN A 547 -16.16 -7.76 5.10
N LYS A 548 -15.62 -8.92 5.48
CA LYS A 548 -14.64 -9.04 6.55
C LYS A 548 -13.37 -8.24 6.21
N ARG A 549 -12.83 -8.40 5.00
CA ARG A 549 -11.65 -7.66 4.55
C ARG A 549 -11.90 -6.15 4.52
N VAL A 550 -13.05 -5.70 4.05
CA VAL A 550 -13.46 -4.29 4.08
C VAL A 550 -13.53 -3.76 5.52
N ALA A 551 -14.08 -4.52 6.46
CA ALA A 551 -14.15 -4.12 7.86
C ALA A 551 -12.75 -3.96 8.49
N GLU A 552 -11.84 -4.89 8.23
CA GLU A 552 -10.44 -4.83 8.69
C GLU A 552 -9.69 -3.62 8.10
N LEU A 553 -9.83 -3.37 6.81
CA LEU A 553 -9.21 -2.23 6.13
C LEU A 553 -9.79 -0.90 6.64
N ASN A 554 -11.12 -0.81 6.78
CA ASN A 554 -11.76 0.41 7.27
C ASN A 554 -11.41 0.68 8.74
N ALA A 555 -11.21 -0.34 9.58
CA ALA A 555 -10.69 -0.16 10.93
C ALA A 555 -9.28 0.48 10.92
N ARG A 556 -8.44 0.11 9.95
CA ARG A 556 -7.11 0.72 9.75
C ARG A 556 -7.21 2.18 9.28
N PHE A 557 -8.16 2.48 8.39
CA PHE A 557 -8.27 3.81 7.77
C PHE A 557 -9.12 4.80 8.57
N ALA A 558 -9.93 4.33 9.53
CA ALA A 558 -11.01 5.08 10.16
C ALA A 558 -10.57 6.42 10.75
N ASP A 559 -9.45 6.46 11.46
CA ASP A 559 -9.06 7.58 12.30
C ASP A 559 -8.04 8.53 11.64
N TRP A 560 -7.54 8.20 10.43
CA TRP A 560 -6.33 8.79 9.90
C TRP A 560 -6.50 9.53 8.59
N TYR A 561 -5.83 10.69 8.47
CA TYR A 561 -5.28 11.16 7.21
C TYR A 561 -3.95 10.48 7.00
N TYR A 562 -3.74 9.91 5.86
CA TYR A 562 -2.43 9.48 5.44
C TYR A 562 -1.72 10.61 4.72
N ILE A 563 -0.42 10.64 4.87
CA ILE A 563 0.47 11.55 4.16
C ILE A 563 1.34 10.69 3.28
N VAL A 564 1.28 10.93 1.98
CA VAL A 564 2.00 10.18 0.95
C VAL A 564 2.85 11.12 0.12
N SER A 565 3.84 10.61 -0.61
CA SER A 565 4.66 11.41 -1.51
C SER A 565 3.81 12.00 -2.65
N ASP A 566 4.01 13.29 -2.97
CA ASP A 566 3.38 13.91 -4.13
C ASP A 566 3.83 13.25 -5.45
N ALA A 567 5.05 12.70 -5.50
CA ALA A 567 5.53 11.94 -6.65
C ALA A 567 4.64 10.71 -6.94
N GLU A 568 4.19 9.98 -5.90
CA GLU A 568 3.25 8.88 -6.06
C GLU A 568 1.87 9.38 -6.51
N PHE A 569 1.39 10.51 -5.94
CA PHE A 569 0.15 11.12 -6.40
C PHE A 569 0.19 11.50 -7.89
N GLN A 570 1.30 12.04 -8.40
CA GLN A 570 1.44 12.39 -9.81
C GLN A 570 1.38 11.16 -10.75
N ARG A 571 1.78 9.98 -10.26
CA ARG A 571 1.61 8.73 -11.01
C ARG A 571 0.17 8.22 -11.00
N LEU A 572 -0.59 8.59 -9.95
CA LEU A 572 -2.00 8.19 -9.78
C LEU A 572 -2.96 9.18 -10.41
N LYS A 573 -2.55 10.43 -10.62
CA LYS A 573 -3.35 11.46 -11.28
C LYS A 573 -3.09 11.41 -12.79
N ILE A 574 -4.08 10.93 -13.55
CA ILE A 574 -4.01 10.90 -15.02
C ILE A 574 -4.98 11.96 -15.56
N GLU A 575 -4.51 12.81 -16.45
CA GLU A 575 -5.36 13.72 -17.21
C GLU A 575 -5.92 13.00 -18.45
N LEU A 576 -7.05 13.46 -18.98
CA LEU A 576 -7.71 12.81 -20.13
C LEU A 576 -6.78 12.64 -21.33
N GLY A 577 -5.94 13.67 -21.60
CA GLY A 577 -4.97 13.64 -22.70
C GLY A 577 -3.85 12.62 -22.52
N ASP A 578 -3.51 12.26 -21.28
CA ASP A 578 -2.54 11.23 -20.95
C ASP A 578 -3.15 9.82 -20.91
N LEU A 579 -4.48 9.74 -20.64
CA LEU A 579 -5.22 8.49 -20.58
C LEU A 579 -5.42 7.86 -21.97
N ILE A 580 -5.49 8.69 -23.02
CA ILE A 580 -5.73 8.26 -24.39
C ILE A 580 -4.44 8.49 -25.20
N ALA A 581 -4.01 7.48 -25.95
CA ALA A 581 -2.86 7.54 -26.83
C ALA A 581 -3.24 7.20 -28.27
N PRO A 582 -2.47 7.65 -29.27
CA PRO A 582 -2.60 7.15 -30.63
C PRO A 582 -2.33 5.64 -30.69
N LYS A 583 -3.10 4.93 -31.49
CA LYS A 583 -2.99 3.48 -31.62
C LYS A 583 -1.60 3.05 -32.08
N GLY A 584 -0.99 2.11 -31.34
CA GLY A 584 0.33 1.56 -31.62
C GLY A 584 1.50 2.26 -30.89
N VAL A 585 1.25 3.33 -30.12
CA VAL A 585 2.30 4.02 -29.34
C VAL A 585 2.46 3.43 -27.93
N GLY A 586 1.46 2.73 -27.44
CA GLY A 586 1.41 2.19 -26.07
C GLY A 586 1.78 0.71 -25.88
N ALA A 587 2.27 0.02 -26.90
CA ALA A 587 2.71 -1.36 -26.74
C ALA A 587 4.12 -1.43 -26.11
N PRO A 588 4.37 -2.26 -25.07
CA PRO A 588 5.71 -2.49 -24.57
C PRO A 588 6.49 -3.36 -25.56
N ASN A 589 6.98 -2.73 -26.61
CA ASN A 589 7.97 -3.36 -27.48
C ASN A 589 9.35 -3.10 -26.88
N GLY A 590 10.04 -4.16 -26.50
CA GLY A 590 11.48 -4.16 -26.27
C GLY A 590 12.25 -3.85 -27.56
N ALA A 591 12.13 -2.61 -28.03
CA ALA A 591 12.98 -2.05 -29.04
C ALA A 591 13.29 -0.60 -28.63
N THR A 592 14.55 -0.34 -28.35
CA THR A 592 15.14 0.99 -28.20
C THR A 592 14.56 1.95 -29.24
N PRO A 593 14.05 3.14 -28.85
CA PRO A 593 13.68 4.16 -29.81
C PRO A 593 14.96 4.62 -30.54
N GLY A 594 15.03 4.35 -31.82
CA GLY A 594 16.04 4.99 -32.69
C GLY A 594 15.85 6.51 -32.61
N LEU A 595 16.93 7.22 -32.33
CA LEU A 595 17.00 8.68 -32.39
C LEU A 595 16.41 9.18 -33.73
N PRO A 596 15.52 10.18 -33.71
CA PRO A 596 15.06 10.80 -34.96
C PRO A 596 16.22 11.55 -35.61
N SER A 597 16.62 11.08 -36.79
CA SER A 597 17.52 11.79 -37.70
C SER A 597 16.77 13.01 -38.21
N GLY A 598 17.18 14.21 -37.81
CA GLY A 598 16.72 15.44 -38.42
C GLY A 598 16.51 16.60 -37.43
N LEU A 599 17.59 17.15 -36.87
CA LEU A 599 17.59 18.53 -36.43
C LEU A 599 18.29 19.40 -37.50
N PRO A 600 17.66 20.50 -37.95
CA PRO A 600 18.32 21.46 -38.83
C PRO A 600 19.43 22.19 -38.05
N GLY A 601 20.57 22.41 -38.70
CA GLY A 601 21.80 22.91 -38.14
C GLY A 601 21.66 24.18 -37.30
N LEU A 602 22.11 24.11 -36.05
CA LEU A 602 22.52 25.26 -35.25
C LEU A 602 24.00 25.55 -35.56
N ASN A 603 24.21 26.58 -36.35
CA ASN A 603 25.54 27.13 -36.62
C ASN A 603 25.98 27.98 -35.44
N ILE A 604 26.90 27.50 -34.62
CA ILE A 604 27.56 28.27 -33.59
C ILE A 604 28.91 28.72 -34.12
N PRO A 605 29.16 30.02 -34.36
CA PRO A 605 30.48 30.50 -34.77
C PRO A 605 31.40 30.57 -33.53
N GLY A 606 32.53 29.93 -33.61
CA GLY A 606 33.68 30.20 -32.77
C GLY A 606 34.13 29.06 -31.85
N LEU A 607 34.78 28.05 -32.38
CA LEU A 607 35.85 27.30 -31.72
C LEU A 607 36.70 26.63 -32.82
N SER A 608 37.67 27.40 -33.30
CA SER A 608 38.80 26.84 -34.05
C SER A 608 39.97 26.74 -33.08
N ASP A 609 40.57 25.59 -33.01
CA ASP A 609 41.96 25.22 -32.72
C ASP A 609 42.72 25.97 -31.59
N ARG A 610 42.92 25.26 -30.50
CA ARG A 610 44.30 25.02 -29.98
C ARG A 610 44.32 23.85 -29.01
#